data_91543fef9c2384a3466fb481001cbf99
#
_entry.id   91543fef9c2384a3466fb481001cbf99
#
_cell.length_a   1.000
_cell.length_b   1.000
_cell.length_c   1.000
_cell.angle_alpha   90.00
_cell.angle_beta   90.00
_cell.angle_gamma   90.00
#
_symmetry.space_group_name_H-M   'P 1'
#
loop_
_entity.id
_entity.type
_entity.pdbx_description
1 polymer ?
#
loop_
_entity_poly.entity_id
_entity_poly.type
_entity_poly.pdbx_seq_one_letter_code
_entity_poly.pdbx_strand_id
1 'polypeptide(L)'
;ALLLKGYILREQGQLAAAKSTLEIAVSQSKREAQVLNELMLCYLATEDFDAANQLCTELTERYSENQAWWSMRAACLKLSGDLTAYRQLYDLDRFVKAYELPCPDGFTAITDFNLQLLDDLEKLHCSRNHPLVQLLRTGTQTEGHLFRRDEGSIKLLEQQLRYVVEQHIDTL
;
A
#
# COMPACT_ATOMS: atom_id res chain seq x y z
N ALA A 1 -4.79 -24.71 -10.46
CA ALA A 1 -5.14 -24.64 -11.90
C ALA A 1 -6.17 -23.53 -12.18
N LEU A 2 -7.33 -23.53 -11.49
CA LEU A 2 -8.40 -22.53 -11.73
C LEU A 2 -7.98 -21.09 -11.43
N LEU A 3 -7.21 -20.83 -10.37
CA LEU A 3 -6.67 -19.52 -10.03
C LEU A 3 -5.85 -18.94 -11.20
N LEU A 4 -4.90 -19.71 -11.72
CA LEU A 4 -4.06 -19.28 -12.83
C LEU A 4 -4.88 -19.04 -14.10
N LYS A 5 -5.88 -19.90 -14.37
CA LYS A 5 -6.79 -19.71 -15.51
C LYS A 5 -7.59 -18.41 -15.35
N GLY A 6 -8.14 -18.15 -14.17
CA GLY A 6 -8.90 -16.92 -13.91
C GLY A 6 -8.03 -15.68 -14.07
N TYR A 7 -6.81 -15.69 -13.53
CA TYR A 7 -5.82 -14.62 -13.72
C TYR A 7 -5.54 -14.34 -15.20
N ILE A 8 -5.21 -15.39 -15.99
CA ILE A 8 -4.93 -15.24 -17.42
C ILE A 8 -6.12 -14.66 -18.18
N LEU A 9 -7.35 -15.14 -17.90
CA LEU A 9 -8.57 -14.64 -18.52
C LEU A 9 -8.79 -13.16 -18.20
N ARG A 10 -8.54 -12.73 -16.96
CA ARG A 10 -8.63 -11.33 -16.55
C ARG A 10 -7.60 -10.47 -17.30
N GLU A 11 -6.34 -10.87 -17.36
CA GLU A 11 -5.29 -10.18 -18.09
C GLU A 11 -5.58 -10.07 -19.61
N GLN A 12 -6.32 -11.03 -20.17
CA GLN A 12 -6.79 -11.00 -21.55
C GLN A 12 -8.06 -10.16 -21.77
N GLY A 13 -8.60 -9.56 -20.71
CA GLY A 13 -9.84 -8.78 -20.78
C GLY A 13 -11.12 -9.64 -20.87
N GLN A 14 -11.02 -10.98 -20.74
CA GLN A 14 -12.16 -11.90 -20.76
C GLN A 14 -12.85 -11.95 -19.38
N LEU A 15 -13.32 -10.79 -18.92
CA LEU A 15 -13.72 -10.56 -17.53
C LEU A 15 -14.86 -11.49 -17.06
N ALA A 16 -15.89 -11.74 -17.89
CA ALA A 16 -16.99 -12.61 -17.53
C ALA A 16 -16.53 -14.07 -17.32
N ALA A 17 -15.65 -14.58 -18.19
CA ALA A 17 -15.08 -15.91 -18.07
C ALA A 17 -14.11 -16.02 -16.87
N ALA A 18 -13.35 -14.96 -16.62
CA ALA A 18 -12.48 -14.84 -15.45
C ALA A 18 -13.30 -14.93 -14.15
N LYS A 19 -14.35 -14.10 -14.03
CA LYS A 19 -15.26 -14.07 -12.88
C LYS A 19 -15.82 -15.46 -12.59
N SER A 20 -16.49 -16.10 -13.57
CA SER A 20 -17.06 -17.43 -13.40
C SER A 20 -16.02 -18.49 -13.00
N THR A 21 -14.82 -18.43 -13.60
CA THR A 21 -13.73 -19.35 -13.27
C THR A 21 -13.24 -19.16 -11.84
N LEU A 22 -13.14 -17.92 -11.37
CA LEU A 22 -12.67 -17.60 -10.01
C LEU A 22 -13.73 -17.88 -8.95
N GLU A 23 -15.02 -17.70 -9.23
CA GLU A 23 -16.10 -18.11 -8.34
C GLU A 23 -16.08 -19.62 -8.09
N ILE A 24 -15.86 -20.42 -9.15
CA ILE A 24 -15.64 -21.87 -9.01
C ILE A 24 -14.36 -22.16 -8.21
N ALA A 25 -13.28 -21.42 -8.47
CA ALA A 25 -12.03 -21.58 -7.72
C ALA A 25 -12.21 -21.31 -6.22
N VAL A 26 -12.95 -20.27 -5.84
CA VAL A 26 -13.28 -19.93 -4.45
C VAL A 26 -14.07 -21.08 -3.77
N SER A 27 -15.06 -21.63 -4.45
CA SER A 27 -15.86 -22.74 -3.91
C SER A 27 -15.03 -24.01 -3.64
N GLN A 28 -13.96 -24.23 -4.42
CA GLN A 28 -13.08 -25.41 -4.31
C GLN A 28 -11.85 -25.20 -3.42
N SER A 29 -11.41 -23.96 -3.22
CA SER A 29 -10.14 -23.61 -2.55
C SER A 29 -10.26 -23.37 -1.05
N LYS A 30 -11.40 -23.68 -0.42
CA LYS A 30 -11.67 -23.28 0.97
C LYS A 30 -11.43 -21.79 1.24
N ARG A 31 -11.65 -20.94 0.22
CA ARG A 31 -11.51 -19.48 0.29
C ARG A 31 -10.06 -19.01 0.61
N GLU A 32 -9.11 -19.57 -0.10
CA GLU A 32 -7.71 -19.13 -0.01
C GLU A 32 -7.56 -17.66 -0.39
N ALA A 33 -6.75 -16.91 0.36
CA ALA A 33 -6.59 -15.45 0.21
C ALA A 33 -6.20 -15.03 -1.22
N GLN A 34 -5.35 -15.80 -1.89
CA GLN A 34 -4.94 -15.50 -3.27
C GLN A 34 -6.11 -15.59 -4.27
N VAL A 35 -6.98 -16.60 -4.11
CA VAL A 35 -8.15 -16.78 -4.99
C VAL A 35 -9.15 -15.66 -4.76
N LEU A 36 -9.36 -15.27 -3.50
CA LEU A 36 -10.24 -14.17 -3.13
C LEU A 36 -9.74 -12.82 -3.65
N ASN A 37 -8.43 -12.60 -3.62
CA ASN A 37 -7.81 -11.40 -4.19
C ASN A 37 -8.06 -11.29 -5.70
N GLU A 38 -7.85 -12.37 -6.47
CA GLU A 38 -8.11 -12.35 -7.91
C GLU A 38 -9.60 -12.18 -8.23
N LEU A 39 -10.49 -12.79 -7.45
CA LEU A 39 -11.94 -12.59 -7.60
C LEU A 39 -12.32 -11.13 -7.31
N MET A 40 -11.74 -10.53 -6.27
CA MET A 40 -11.94 -9.12 -5.95
C MET A 40 -11.53 -8.21 -7.11
N LEU A 41 -10.35 -8.44 -7.70
CA LEU A 41 -9.88 -7.68 -8.87
C LEU A 41 -10.82 -7.87 -10.08
N CYS A 42 -11.40 -9.05 -10.24
CA CYS A 42 -12.42 -9.29 -11.25
C CYS A 42 -13.70 -8.49 -11.00
N TYR A 43 -14.21 -8.46 -9.77
CA TYR A 43 -15.40 -7.70 -9.43
C TYR A 43 -15.18 -6.20 -9.69
N LEU A 44 -14.01 -5.66 -9.30
CA LEU A 44 -13.65 -4.27 -9.59
C LEU A 44 -13.56 -4.00 -11.10
N ALA A 45 -12.96 -4.90 -11.87
CA ALA A 45 -12.81 -4.76 -13.31
C ALA A 45 -14.14 -4.89 -14.08
N THR A 46 -15.12 -5.59 -13.51
CA THR A 46 -16.49 -5.72 -14.06
C THR A 46 -17.47 -4.70 -13.48
N GLU A 47 -17.00 -3.78 -12.64
CA GLU A 47 -17.81 -2.78 -11.94
C GLU A 47 -18.92 -3.39 -11.07
N ASP A 48 -18.75 -4.64 -10.65
CA ASP A 48 -19.66 -5.33 -9.73
C ASP A 48 -19.32 -4.93 -8.28
N PHE A 49 -19.56 -3.67 -7.97
CA PHE A 49 -19.18 -3.07 -6.69
C PHE A 49 -19.92 -3.67 -5.50
N ASP A 50 -21.15 -4.13 -5.71
CA ASP A 50 -21.93 -4.79 -4.65
C ASP A 50 -21.28 -6.11 -4.23
N ALA A 51 -20.94 -6.96 -5.18
CA ALA A 51 -20.23 -8.22 -4.90
C ALA A 51 -18.83 -7.95 -4.31
N ALA A 52 -18.12 -6.96 -4.84
CA ALA A 52 -16.82 -6.52 -4.31
C ALA A 52 -16.92 -6.06 -2.86
N ASN A 53 -17.89 -5.22 -2.52
CA ASN A 53 -18.08 -4.70 -1.18
C ASN A 53 -18.50 -5.80 -0.18
N GLN A 54 -19.39 -6.71 -0.59
CA GLN A 54 -19.75 -7.87 0.24
C GLN A 54 -18.52 -8.73 0.56
N LEU A 55 -17.70 -9.04 -0.44
CA LEU A 55 -16.47 -9.80 -0.25
C LEU A 55 -15.46 -9.07 0.65
N CYS A 56 -15.29 -7.75 0.47
CA CYS A 56 -14.41 -6.96 1.33
C CYS A 56 -14.91 -6.90 2.77
N THR A 57 -16.23 -6.79 2.98
CA THR A 57 -16.82 -6.78 4.33
C THR A 57 -16.50 -8.09 5.05
N GLU A 58 -16.77 -9.23 4.42
CA GLU A 58 -16.42 -10.54 4.97
C GLU A 58 -14.93 -10.68 5.29
N LEU A 59 -14.06 -10.20 4.38
CA LEU A 59 -12.63 -10.31 4.54
C LEU A 59 -12.07 -9.38 5.62
N THR A 60 -12.62 -8.18 5.78
CA THR A 60 -12.22 -7.26 6.86
C THR A 60 -12.69 -7.75 8.22
N GLU A 61 -13.84 -8.43 8.31
CA GLU A 61 -14.30 -9.06 9.55
C GLU A 61 -13.44 -10.28 9.93
N ARG A 62 -13.09 -11.09 8.94
CA ARG A 62 -12.32 -12.32 9.17
C ARG A 62 -10.83 -12.08 9.38
N TYR A 63 -10.27 -11.06 8.74
CA TYR A 63 -8.84 -10.74 8.73
C TYR A 63 -8.65 -9.25 9.03
N SER A 64 -9.12 -8.80 10.20
CA SER A 64 -9.15 -7.39 10.61
C SER A 64 -7.78 -6.71 10.59
N GLU A 65 -6.70 -7.45 10.83
CA GLU A 65 -5.33 -6.93 10.81
C GLU A 65 -4.75 -6.77 9.40
N ASN A 66 -5.41 -7.29 8.37
CA ASN A 66 -4.90 -7.23 7.01
C ASN A 66 -5.33 -5.94 6.30
N GLN A 67 -4.44 -4.95 6.28
CA GLN A 67 -4.67 -3.64 5.68
C GLN A 67 -5.00 -3.67 4.18
N ALA A 68 -4.60 -4.72 3.45
CA ALA A 68 -4.94 -4.85 2.03
C ALA A 68 -6.46 -4.93 1.82
N TRP A 69 -7.18 -5.67 2.67
CA TRP A 69 -8.64 -5.79 2.56
C TRP A 69 -9.37 -4.50 2.91
N TRP A 70 -8.88 -3.76 3.90
CA TRP A 70 -9.39 -2.42 4.23
C TRP A 70 -9.18 -1.44 3.07
N SER A 71 -8.02 -1.46 2.44
CA SER A 71 -7.72 -0.62 1.28
C SER A 71 -8.63 -0.96 0.08
N MET A 72 -8.87 -2.26 -0.18
CA MET A 72 -9.79 -2.69 -1.23
C MET A 72 -11.24 -2.29 -0.93
N ARG A 73 -11.68 -2.42 0.33
CA ARG A 73 -13.00 -1.96 0.74
C ARG A 73 -13.18 -0.46 0.52
N ALA A 74 -12.19 0.34 0.90
CA ALA A 74 -12.20 1.77 0.64
C ALA A 74 -12.29 2.08 -0.87
N ALA A 75 -11.54 1.37 -1.71
CA ALA A 75 -11.61 1.50 -3.16
C ALA A 75 -13.01 1.15 -3.70
N CYS A 76 -13.63 0.05 -3.25
CA CYS A 76 -14.98 -0.33 -3.61
C CYS A 76 -16.00 0.75 -3.26
N LEU A 77 -15.98 1.26 -2.02
CA LEU A 77 -16.87 2.31 -1.56
C LEU A 77 -16.73 3.59 -2.39
N LYS A 78 -15.50 3.98 -2.70
CA LYS A 78 -15.23 5.15 -3.53
C LYS A 78 -15.72 4.99 -4.95
N LEU A 79 -15.50 3.82 -5.56
CA LEU A 79 -15.89 3.53 -6.95
C LEU A 79 -17.40 3.35 -7.10
N SER A 80 -18.09 2.78 -6.10
CA SER A 80 -19.55 2.68 -6.06
C SER A 80 -20.25 4.01 -5.78
N GLY A 81 -19.49 5.06 -5.42
CA GLY A 81 -20.05 6.38 -5.09
C GLY A 81 -20.56 6.53 -3.66
N ASP A 82 -20.39 5.53 -2.80
CA ASP A 82 -20.69 5.65 -1.36
C ASP A 82 -19.58 6.43 -0.64
N LEU A 83 -19.56 7.74 -0.91
CA LEU A 83 -18.58 8.65 -0.36
C LEU A 83 -18.75 8.85 1.16
N THR A 84 -19.93 8.56 1.69
CA THR A 84 -20.18 8.67 3.14
C THR A 84 -19.48 7.53 3.88
N ALA A 85 -19.71 6.29 3.49
CA ALA A 85 -19.03 5.14 4.07
C ALA A 85 -17.51 5.17 3.79
N TYR A 86 -17.08 5.64 2.61
CA TYR A 86 -15.68 5.85 2.29
C TYR A 86 -15.01 6.81 3.28
N ARG A 87 -15.61 7.98 3.56
CA ARG A 87 -15.06 8.96 4.49
C ARG A 87 -15.03 8.47 5.94
N GLN A 88 -16.03 7.68 6.34
CA GLN A 88 -16.02 7.06 7.67
C GLN A 88 -14.91 6.03 7.82
N LEU A 89 -14.62 5.26 6.76
CA LEU A 89 -13.55 4.27 6.75
C LEU A 89 -12.16 4.92 6.59
N TYR A 90 -12.08 5.94 5.74
CA TYR A 90 -10.86 6.65 5.36
C TYR A 90 -10.99 8.13 5.77
N ASP A 91 -10.94 8.37 7.06
CA ASP A 91 -10.96 9.74 7.62
C ASP A 91 -9.60 10.40 7.38
N LEU A 92 -9.43 10.95 6.16
CA LEU A 92 -8.18 11.57 5.75
C LEU A 92 -7.85 12.81 6.60
N ASP A 93 -8.85 13.52 7.08
CA ASP A 93 -8.64 14.71 7.93
C ASP A 93 -8.08 14.33 9.31
N ARG A 94 -8.38 13.12 9.76
CA ARG A 94 -7.86 12.56 11.01
C ARG A 94 -6.52 11.84 10.81
N PHE A 95 -6.39 11.00 9.77
CA PHE A 95 -5.26 10.08 9.63
C PHE A 95 -4.12 10.63 8.74
N VAL A 96 -4.32 11.73 8.02
CA VAL A 96 -3.30 12.30 7.13
C VAL A 96 -3.03 13.74 7.52
N LYS A 97 -1.88 13.97 8.12
CA LYS A 97 -1.43 15.31 8.52
C LYS A 97 -0.02 15.59 7.99
N ALA A 98 0.24 16.83 7.68
CA ALA A 98 1.58 17.31 7.36
C ALA A 98 2.26 17.79 8.64
N TYR A 99 3.52 17.44 8.81
CA TYR A 99 4.35 17.86 9.93
C TYR A 99 5.65 18.44 9.43
N GLU A 100 6.12 19.47 10.09
CA GLU A 100 7.49 19.96 9.92
C GLU A 100 8.40 19.17 10.86
N LEU A 101 9.47 18.59 10.32
CA LEU A 101 10.46 17.92 11.15
C LEU A 101 11.29 18.97 11.88
N PRO A 102 11.50 18.83 13.20
CA PRO A 102 12.39 19.72 13.93
C PRO A 102 13.83 19.56 13.44
N CYS A 103 14.63 20.62 13.60
CA CYS A 103 16.05 20.55 13.29
C CYS A 103 16.73 19.55 14.24
N PRO A 104 17.45 18.53 13.75
CA PRO A 104 18.12 17.57 14.61
C PRO A 104 19.24 18.20 15.42
N ASP A 105 19.55 17.61 16.59
CA ASP A 105 20.69 18.01 17.40
C ASP A 105 22.00 17.93 16.60
N GLY A 106 22.86 18.92 16.80
CA GLY A 106 24.14 19.04 16.09
C GLY A 106 24.09 19.88 14.82
N PHE A 107 22.89 20.32 14.39
CA PHE A 107 22.72 21.25 13.27
C PHE A 107 22.15 22.59 13.75
N THR A 108 22.61 23.70 13.12
CA THR A 108 22.12 25.05 13.41
C THR A 108 20.89 25.40 12.59
N ALA A 109 20.73 24.78 11.42
CA ALA A 109 19.58 24.95 10.53
C ALA A 109 19.19 23.64 9.88
N ILE A 110 17.90 23.48 9.62
CA ILE A 110 17.35 22.30 8.91
C ILE A 110 17.92 22.17 7.49
N THR A 111 18.29 23.28 6.87
CA THR A 111 18.93 23.31 5.55
C THR A 111 20.30 22.60 5.56
N ASP A 112 21.08 22.77 6.61
CA ASP A 112 22.41 22.14 6.74
C ASP A 112 22.24 20.63 6.92
N PHE A 113 21.29 20.23 7.74
CA PHE A 113 20.91 18.81 7.88
C PHE A 113 20.45 18.21 6.55
N ASN A 114 19.59 18.90 5.81
CA ASN A 114 19.08 18.42 4.53
C ASN A 114 20.21 18.27 3.49
N LEU A 115 21.19 19.17 3.47
CA LEU A 115 22.35 19.04 2.58
C LEU A 115 23.22 17.82 2.94
N GLN A 116 23.46 17.60 4.22
CA GLN A 116 24.21 16.43 4.68
C GLN A 116 23.45 15.13 4.37
N LEU A 117 22.14 15.10 4.63
CA LEU A 117 21.28 13.96 4.32
C LEU A 117 21.27 13.65 2.82
N LEU A 118 21.19 14.67 1.98
CA LEU A 118 21.24 14.51 0.52
C LEU A 118 22.56 13.89 0.07
N ASP A 119 23.70 14.39 0.56
CA ASP A 119 25.01 13.86 0.26
C ASP A 119 25.17 12.38 0.68
N ASP A 120 24.65 12.02 1.86
CA ASP A 120 24.68 10.65 2.34
C ASP A 120 23.77 9.74 1.50
N LEU A 121 22.59 10.21 1.13
CA LEU A 121 21.65 9.47 0.27
C LEU A 121 22.21 9.28 -1.15
N GLU A 122 22.87 10.29 -1.74
CA GLU A 122 23.51 10.19 -3.06
C GLU A 122 24.65 9.15 -3.05
N LYS A 123 25.46 9.09 -2.00
CA LYS A 123 26.50 8.06 -1.83
C LYS A 123 25.94 6.65 -1.75
N LEU A 124 24.77 6.48 -1.11
CA LEU A 124 24.10 5.19 -0.98
C LEU A 124 23.34 4.77 -2.24
N HIS A 125 22.99 5.72 -3.10
CA HIS A 125 22.22 5.47 -4.31
C HIS A 125 23.11 5.01 -5.47
N CYS A 126 23.68 3.81 -5.35
CA CYS A 126 24.65 3.27 -6.31
C CYS A 126 24.00 2.58 -7.51
N SER A 127 22.74 2.23 -7.44
CA SER A 127 22.05 1.49 -8.50
C SER A 127 21.68 2.41 -9.68
N ARG A 128 22.25 2.13 -10.85
CA ARG A 128 21.96 2.87 -12.10
C ARG A 128 20.93 2.16 -12.99
N ASN A 129 20.56 0.94 -12.64
CA ASN A 129 19.67 0.11 -13.45
C ASN A 129 18.33 -0.09 -12.74
N HIS A 130 17.27 -0.24 -13.54
CA HIS A 130 15.96 -0.61 -13.04
C HIS A 130 16.02 -2.01 -12.39
N PRO A 131 15.58 -2.18 -11.14
CA PRO A 131 15.59 -3.48 -10.47
C PRO A 131 14.60 -4.45 -11.11
N LEU A 132 15.07 -5.69 -11.40
CA LEU A 132 14.34 -6.66 -12.22
C LEU A 132 13.07 -7.26 -11.59
N VAL A 133 12.85 -7.12 -10.29
CA VAL A 133 11.72 -7.80 -9.59
C VAL A 133 11.11 -6.89 -8.53
N GLN A 134 11.00 -5.60 -8.80
CA GLN A 134 10.44 -4.64 -7.85
C GLN A 134 9.28 -3.86 -8.45
N LEU A 135 8.44 -3.31 -7.61
CA LEU A 135 7.25 -2.52 -7.98
C LEU A 135 7.59 -1.21 -8.73
N LEU A 136 8.86 -0.82 -8.72
CA LEU A 136 9.33 0.39 -9.39
C LEU A 136 9.33 0.18 -10.91
N ARG A 137 8.54 0.96 -11.62
CA ARG A 137 8.56 1.03 -13.09
C ARG A 137 9.24 2.33 -13.49
N THR A 138 10.31 2.25 -14.29
CA THR A 138 11.10 3.42 -14.71
C THR A 138 11.70 4.21 -13.54
N GLY A 139 12.95 3.91 -13.20
CA GLY A 139 13.68 4.57 -12.12
C GLY A 139 14.66 3.64 -11.41
N THR A 140 15.34 4.19 -10.44
CA THR A 140 16.31 3.47 -9.61
C THR A 140 15.95 3.68 -8.13
N GLN A 141 16.41 2.79 -7.27
CA GLN A 141 16.20 2.91 -5.83
C GLN A 141 17.45 2.48 -5.07
N THR A 142 17.62 3.01 -3.88
CA THR A 142 18.64 2.55 -2.95
C THR A 142 18.32 1.15 -2.46
N GLU A 143 19.29 0.24 -2.52
CA GLU A 143 19.11 -1.14 -2.09
C GLU A 143 19.00 -1.29 -0.57
N GLY A 144 18.16 -2.21 -0.13
CA GLY A 144 18.00 -2.59 1.27
C GLY A 144 17.13 -1.61 2.08
N HIS A 145 17.27 -1.69 3.40
CA HIS A 145 16.52 -0.84 4.34
C HIS A 145 17.34 0.38 4.72
N LEU A 146 16.87 1.57 4.38
CA LEU A 146 17.56 2.83 4.65
C LEU A 146 17.91 2.98 6.14
N PHE A 147 16.96 2.76 7.06
CA PHE A 147 17.18 2.95 8.49
C PHE A 147 18.02 1.85 9.18
N ARG A 148 18.47 0.83 8.43
CA ARG A 148 19.50 -0.12 8.90
C ARG A 148 20.94 0.33 8.58
N ARG A 149 21.07 1.46 7.90
CA ARG A 149 22.37 2.07 7.59
C ARG A 149 22.95 2.77 8.80
N ASP A 150 24.28 2.93 8.82
CA ASP A 150 25.00 3.51 9.96
C ASP A 150 25.31 5.00 9.78
N GLU A 151 24.96 5.59 8.64
CA GLU A 151 25.14 7.02 8.35
C GLU A 151 24.39 7.87 9.37
N GLY A 152 25.10 8.82 10.00
CA GLY A 152 24.59 9.61 11.11
C GLY A 152 23.36 10.44 10.75
N SER A 153 23.32 11.03 9.55
CA SER A 153 22.16 11.80 9.09
C SER A 153 20.90 10.96 8.91
N ILE A 154 21.04 9.71 8.47
CA ILE A 154 19.92 8.76 8.32
C ILE A 154 19.38 8.33 9.68
N LYS A 155 20.26 8.13 10.68
CA LYS A 155 19.82 7.84 12.06
C LYS A 155 19.10 9.01 12.69
N LEU A 156 19.56 10.23 12.46
CA LEU A 156 18.88 11.45 12.91
C LEU A 156 17.51 11.59 12.24
N LEU A 157 17.41 11.35 10.93
CA LEU A 157 16.12 11.35 10.22
C LEU A 157 15.17 10.31 10.83
N GLU A 158 15.63 9.10 11.10
CA GLU A 158 14.82 8.05 11.73
C GLU A 158 14.25 8.52 13.07
N GLN A 159 15.08 9.15 13.91
CA GLN A 159 14.65 9.68 15.21
C GLN A 159 13.58 10.76 15.07
N GLN A 160 13.77 11.71 14.13
CA GLN A 160 12.80 12.76 13.87
C GLN A 160 11.46 12.21 13.36
N LEU A 161 11.51 11.24 12.46
CA LEU A 161 10.30 10.59 11.95
C LEU A 161 9.56 9.81 13.05
N ARG A 162 10.27 9.08 13.90
CA ARG A 162 9.65 8.38 15.05
C ARG A 162 8.95 9.35 15.97
N TYR A 163 9.63 10.42 16.33
CA TYR A 163 9.05 11.47 17.18
C TYR A 163 7.74 12.03 16.61
N VAL A 164 7.71 12.40 15.33
CA VAL A 164 6.52 12.95 14.69
C VAL A 164 5.41 11.92 14.55
N VAL A 165 5.75 10.65 14.26
CA VAL A 165 4.77 9.56 14.18
C VAL A 165 4.13 9.31 15.56
N GLU A 166 4.92 9.29 16.64
CA GLU A 166 4.40 9.14 18.01
C GLU A 166 3.46 10.30 18.36
N GLN A 167 3.86 11.55 18.06
CA GLN A 167 2.97 12.70 18.24
C GLN A 167 1.68 12.60 17.43
N HIS A 168 1.74 12.08 16.20
CA HIS A 168 0.53 11.87 15.41
C HIS A 168 -0.38 10.84 16.05
N ILE A 169 0.17 9.71 16.51
CA ILE A 169 -0.59 8.65 17.19
C ILE A 169 -1.32 9.21 18.42
N ASP A 170 -0.67 10.07 19.20
CA ASP A 170 -1.27 10.70 20.38
C ASP A 170 -2.45 11.64 20.04
N THR A 171 -2.63 12.02 18.79
CA THR A 171 -3.77 12.85 18.33
C THR A 171 -4.95 12.04 17.81
N LEU A 172 -4.80 10.72 17.66
CA LEU A 172 -5.82 9.81 17.11
C LEU A 172 -6.76 9.30 18.19
#